data_069d03a7e28379e791057e6dbc66ea06
#
_entry.id   069d03a7e28379e791057e6dbc66ea06
#
_cell.length_a   1.000
_cell.length_b   1.000
_cell.length_c   1.000
_cell.angle_alpha   90.00
_cell.angle_beta   90.00
_cell.angle_gamma   90.00
#
_symmetry.space_group_name_H-M   'P 1'
#
loop_
_entity.id
_entity.type
_entity.pdbx_description
1 polymer ?
#
loop_
_entity_poly.entity_id
_entity_poly.type
_entity_poly.pdbx_seq_one_letter_code
_entity_poly.pdbx_strand_id
1 'polypeptide(L)' 'MPIRTTIQKSSRTELDFELENHGSLFLLRPLKSAAKEWMQNHLPVDSPETQFWGEAIVIEPRYLESIVDGILADRLVLR' A
#
# COMPACT_ATOMS: atom_id res chain seq x y z
N MET A 1 -27.21 -17.20 2.31
CA MET A 1 -26.79 -16.96 2.26
C MET A 1 -26.15 -16.56 2.19
N PRO A 2 -26.06 -16.58 2.16
CA PRO A 2 -25.32 -16.21 2.08
C PRO A 2 -24.37 -16.15 2.29
N ILE A 3 -24.09 -16.31 2.58
CA ILE A 3 -23.36 -16.20 2.81
C ILE A 3 -22.50 -16.28 2.47
N ARG A 4 -22.31 -16.75 2.28
CA ARG A 4 -21.37 -16.97 1.81
C ARG A 4 -20.50 -16.29 1.03
N THR A 5 -20.64 -16.04 0.33
CA THR A 5 -20.15 -15.00 -0.38
C THR A 5 -19.20 -14.19 0.35
N THR A 6 -19.38 -14.10 1.52
CA THR A 6 -18.57 -13.43 2.39
C THR A 6 -17.18 -13.86 2.31
N ILE A 7 -16.96 -15.05 1.99
CA ILE A 7 -15.67 -15.63 1.96
C ILE A 7 -14.80 -14.98 0.94
N GLN A 8 -15.33 -14.68 -0.19
CA GLN A 8 -14.54 -14.06 -1.19
C GLN A 8 -14.15 -12.70 -0.80
N LYS A 9 -14.99 -12.05 -0.09
CA LYS A 9 -14.64 -10.76 0.37
C LYS A 9 -13.50 -10.80 1.33
N SER A 10 -13.41 -11.83 2.11
CA SER A 10 -12.32 -11.98 3.01
C SER A 10 -11.01 -11.94 2.33
N SER A 11 -10.91 -12.60 1.22
CA SER A 11 -9.69 -12.64 0.47
C SER A 11 -9.27 -11.27 0.07
N ARG A 12 -10.20 -10.46 -0.39
CA ARG A 12 -9.86 -9.12 -0.79
C ARG A 12 -9.53 -8.23 0.39
N THR A 13 -10.17 -8.45 1.51
CA THR A 13 -9.92 -7.62 2.67
C THR A 13 -8.58 -7.89 3.29
N GLU A 14 -7.89 -8.91 2.84
CA GLU A 14 -6.56 -9.19 3.33
C GLU A 14 -5.50 -8.35 2.65
N LEU A 15 -5.83 -7.65 1.57
CA LEU A 15 -4.87 -6.78 0.93
C LEU A 15 -4.81 -5.45 1.67
N ASP A 16 -3.62 -5.04 2.04
CA ASP A 16 -3.42 -3.77 2.72
C ASP A 16 -3.01 -2.67 1.75
N PHE A 17 -2.27 -3.05 0.72
CA PHE A 17 -1.75 -2.09 -0.26
C PHE A 17 -1.93 -2.59 -1.67
N GLU A 18 -2.04 -1.65 -2.59
CA GLU A 18 -1.99 -1.94 -4.02
C GLU A 18 -0.81 -1.19 -4.61
N LEU A 19 0.02 -1.90 -5.37
CA LEU A 19 1.19 -1.32 -5.99
C LEU A 19 1.00 -1.28 -7.49
N GLU A 20 1.16 -0.11 -8.09
CA GLU A 20 1.01 0.06 -9.53
C GLU A 20 2.35 0.47 -10.14
N ASN A 21 2.73 -0.19 -11.21
CA ASN A 21 3.96 0.09 -11.92
C ASN A 21 3.65 1.02 -13.09
N HIS A 22 4.22 2.20 -13.08
CA HIS A 22 4.03 3.18 -14.14
C HIS A 22 5.31 3.43 -14.93
N GLY A 23 6.18 2.44 -14.98
CA GLY A 23 7.43 2.55 -15.74
C GLY A 23 8.52 3.17 -14.90
N SER A 24 8.60 4.49 -14.90
CA SER A 24 9.65 5.17 -14.14
C SER A 24 9.25 5.46 -12.71
N LEU A 25 8.00 5.24 -12.36
CA LEU A 25 7.50 5.48 -11.01
C LEU A 25 6.57 4.36 -10.59
N PHE A 26 6.37 4.24 -9.29
CA PHE A 26 5.39 3.31 -8.73
C PHE A 26 4.41 4.09 -7.88
N LEU A 27 3.17 3.62 -7.82
CA LEU A 27 2.16 4.18 -6.93
C LEU A 27 1.81 3.14 -5.89
N LEU A 28 1.88 3.53 -4.63
CA LEU A 28 1.51 2.67 -3.52
C LEU A 28 0.24 3.22 -2.89
N ARG A 29 -0.83 2.46 -3.01
CA ARG A 29 -2.14 2.90 -2.53
C ARG A 29 -2.54 2.10 -1.31
N PRO A 30 -2.84 2.75 -0.18
CA PRO A 30 -3.31 2.02 0.99
C PRO A 30 -4.79 1.68 0.82
N LEU A 31 -5.14 0.45 1.16
CA LEU A 31 -6.51 -0.02 1.01
C LEU A 31 -7.25 -0.14 2.34
N LYS A 32 -6.52 -0.11 3.46
CA LYS A 32 -7.10 -0.24 4.79
C LYS A 32 -6.53 0.80 5.72
N SER A 33 -7.18 1.00 6.83
CA SER A 33 -6.70 1.95 7.85
C SER A 33 -5.32 1.58 8.36
N ALA A 34 -5.08 0.29 8.54
CA ALA A 34 -3.77 -0.16 9.00
C ALA A 34 -2.67 0.19 8.02
N ALA A 35 -2.98 0.15 6.72
CA ALA A 35 -2.01 0.52 5.71
C ALA A 35 -1.73 2.02 5.74
N LYS A 36 -2.75 2.83 5.92
CA LYS A 36 -2.57 4.27 6.03
C LYS A 36 -1.72 4.62 7.23
N GLU A 37 -1.95 3.94 8.33
CA GLU A 37 -1.19 4.16 9.54
C GLU A 37 0.27 3.78 9.33
N TRP A 38 0.51 2.65 8.66
CA TRP A 38 1.86 2.21 8.36
C TRP A 38 2.59 3.26 7.54
N MET A 39 1.91 3.83 6.53
CA MET A 39 2.51 4.85 5.70
C MET A 39 2.87 6.08 6.52
N GLN A 40 2.02 6.48 7.42
CA GLN A 40 2.28 7.66 8.25
C GLN A 40 3.46 7.43 9.20
N ASN A 41 3.65 6.21 9.63
CA ASN A 41 4.70 5.91 10.59
C ASN A 41 6.05 5.62 9.93
N HIS A 42 6.07 5.21 8.67
CA HIS A 42 7.29 4.73 8.03
C HIS A 42 7.70 5.54 6.83
N LEU A 43 6.82 6.34 6.26
CA LEU A 43 7.13 7.10 5.06
C LEU A 43 6.96 8.58 5.33
N PRO A 44 7.72 9.45 4.63
CA PRO A 44 7.67 10.88 4.89
C PRO A 44 6.45 11.54 4.23
N VAL A 45 5.26 11.14 4.68
CA VAL A 45 4.03 11.60 4.06
C VAL A 45 3.79 13.09 4.24
N ASP A 46 4.42 13.70 5.24
CA ASP A 46 4.26 15.13 5.49
C ASP A 46 5.34 15.97 4.84
N SER A 47 6.27 15.33 4.15
CA SER A 47 7.36 16.06 3.52
C SER A 47 6.85 16.77 2.27
N PRO A 48 7.26 18.02 2.03
CA PRO A 48 6.84 18.71 0.81
C PRO A 48 7.38 18.06 -0.46
N GLU A 49 8.37 17.20 -0.34
CA GLU A 49 8.92 16.51 -1.51
C GLU A 49 8.13 15.25 -1.85
N THR A 50 7.28 14.81 -0.96
CA THR A 50 6.47 13.61 -1.20
C THR A 50 5.28 13.96 -2.07
N GLN A 51 5.06 13.18 -3.10
CA GLN A 51 3.98 13.42 -4.04
C GLN A 51 2.92 12.37 -3.89
N PHE A 52 1.67 12.77 -4.10
CA PHE A 52 0.53 11.88 -4.03
C PHE A 52 -0.31 12.00 -5.30
N TRP A 53 -0.88 10.88 -5.73
CA TRP A 53 -1.92 10.86 -6.76
C TRP A 53 -3.14 10.31 -6.06
N GLY A 54 -4.05 11.19 -5.64
CA GLY A 54 -5.15 10.78 -4.80
C GLY A 54 -4.62 10.29 -3.47
N GLU A 55 -4.92 9.06 -3.12
CA GLU A 55 -4.44 8.47 -1.87
C GLU A 55 -3.14 7.71 -2.06
N ALA A 56 -2.69 7.53 -3.29
CA ALA A 56 -1.48 6.77 -3.55
C ALA A 56 -0.25 7.65 -3.44
N ILE A 57 0.79 7.12 -2.83
CA ILE A 57 2.06 7.82 -2.72
C ILE A 57 2.93 7.43 -3.92
N VAL A 58 3.63 8.42 -4.48
CA VAL A 58 4.53 8.19 -5.62
C VAL A 58 5.88 7.74 -5.09
N ILE A 59 6.38 6.62 -5.60
CA ILE A 59 7.63 6.01 -5.14
C ILE A 59 8.59 5.89 -6.31
N GLU A 60 9.81 6.37 -6.13
CA GLU A 60 10.86 6.17 -7.10
C GLU A 60 11.35 4.73 -7.01
N PRO A 61 11.73 4.13 -8.15
CA PRO A 61 12.13 2.72 -8.15
C PRO A 61 13.24 2.39 -7.16
N ARG A 62 14.16 3.32 -6.93
CA ARG A 62 15.30 3.03 -6.05
C ARG A 62 14.90 2.83 -4.59
N TYR A 63 13.71 3.31 -4.21
CA TYR A 63 13.23 3.15 -2.84
C TYR A 63 12.23 2.01 -2.70
N LEU A 64 11.80 1.45 -3.82
CA LEU A 64 10.69 0.50 -3.81
C LEU A 64 11.00 -0.74 -2.99
N GLU A 65 12.18 -1.30 -3.19
CA GLU A 65 12.54 -2.56 -2.53
C GLU A 65 12.53 -2.42 -1.02
N SER A 66 13.10 -1.34 -0.51
CA SER A 66 13.12 -1.10 0.92
C SER A 66 11.72 -0.94 1.48
N ILE A 67 10.86 -0.24 0.74
CA ILE A 67 9.50 -0.03 1.20
C ILE A 67 8.73 -1.34 1.21
N VAL A 68 8.85 -2.12 0.16
CA VAL A 68 8.17 -3.42 0.07
C VAL A 68 8.67 -4.33 1.19
N ASP A 69 9.97 -4.37 1.43
CA ASP A 69 10.51 -5.20 2.50
C ASP A 69 9.96 -4.78 3.85
N GLY A 70 9.81 -3.48 4.09
CA GLY A 70 9.25 -2.99 5.33
C GLY A 70 7.79 -3.39 5.51
N ILE A 71 7.02 -3.31 4.43
CA ILE A 71 5.61 -3.70 4.46
C ILE A 71 5.49 -5.18 4.81
N LEU A 72 6.28 -6.01 4.15
CA LEU A 72 6.21 -7.46 4.37
C LEU A 72 6.72 -7.84 5.74
N ALA A 73 7.73 -7.13 6.24
CA ALA A 73 8.26 -7.39 7.58
C ALA A 73 7.21 -7.13 8.65
N ASP A 74 6.31 -6.20 8.40
CA ASP A 74 5.22 -5.90 9.33
C ASP A 74 3.98 -6.73 9.05
N ARG A 75 4.12 -7.74 8.20
CA ARG A 75 3.06 -8.71 7.91
C ARG A 75 1.86 -8.09 7.22
N LEU A 76 2.09 -7.00 6.50
CA LEU A 76 1.05 -6.42 5.68
C LEU A 76 1.12 -7.02 4.28
N VAL A 77 0.02 -7.00 3.57
CA VAL A 77 -0.09 -7.66 2.28
C VAL A 77 -0.18 -6.62 1.18
N LEU A 78 0.64 -6.77 0.14
CA LEU A 78 0.54 -5.89 -1.00
C LEU A 78 0.58 -6.69 -2.29
N ARG A 79 0.09 -6.07 -3.34
CA ARG A 79 0.01 -6.76 -4.60
C ARG A 79 0.34 -5.85 -5.76
#